data_1e9ea9eca55457abb7e7d201c7d21dbc
#
_entry.id   1e9ea9eca55457abb7e7d201c7d21dbc
#
_cell.length_a   1.000
_cell.length_b   1.000
_cell.length_c   1.000
_cell.angle_alpha   90.00
_cell.angle_beta   90.00
_cell.angle_gamma   90.00
#
_symmetry.space_group_name_H-M   'P 1'
#
loop_
_entity.id
_entity.type
_entity.pdbx_description
1 polymer ?
#
loop_
_entity_poly.entity_id
_entity_poly.type
_entity_poly.pdbx_seq_one_letter_code
_entity_poly.pdbx_strand_id
1 'polypeptide(L)'
;LSTHRGWRLLIATWLVIGLGTVGTLGWLAWQGPLPEPARAEAEAPETVPDAGQTPAASHPAAALLSEPPPLAAVERAAASSGHAIAAPDPSLLEDGPHGPLPMIGPGGRSSIRAYARPFDRQDRRPRVGLVIGGLGLNAALTEEAIRRLPGGVTLAFSPYAPRPGPLLDQARAKGMELLVALPMEPTGYPLNNPGDRALLTGLPMTENQDRLDWVLSRFAGYVGVIGAHGPMRGERFALLGDRLGMVQQALHGRGLLYIDPRPNARGPERAWGRTVDLVVDEPATRGEIELRLQMLERLARERGSALGYGGEASPVLVERVAAWATGLEERGLVLAPVSVLIRPPEGMAQPLPARARAE
;
A
#
# COMPACT_ATOMS: atom_id res chain seq x y z
N LEU A 1 33.75 -50.00 -0.17
CA LEU A 1 32.64 -50.81 0.40
C LEU A 1 31.51 -49.98 1.07
N SER A 2 31.44 -48.66 0.87
CA SER A 2 30.45 -47.78 1.55
C SER A 2 29.34 -47.19 0.66
N THR A 3 29.43 -47.33 -0.66
CA THR A 3 28.48 -46.68 -1.60
C THR A 3 27.13 -47.38 -1.75
N HIS A 4 27.05 -48.67 -1.47
CA HIS A 4 25.79 -49.43 -1.61
C HIS A 4 24.76 -49.23 -0.48
N ARG A 5 25.17 -48.74 0.70
CA ARG A 5 24.24 -48.46 1.81
C ARG A 5 23.43 -47.17 1.58
N GLY A 6 24.04 -46.14 1.03
CA GLY A 6 23.35 -44.87 0.75
C GLY A 6 22.25 -45.01 -0.31
N TRP A 7 22.47 -45.79 -1.36
CA TRP A 7 21.49 -45.97 -2.41
C TRP A 7 20.26 -46.80 -1.95
N ARG A 8 20.48 -47.79 -1.09
CA ARG A 8 19.39 -48.56 -0.49
C ARG A 8 18.46 -47.71 0.40
N LEU A 9 19.03 -46.74 1.13
CA LEU A 9 18.25 -45.78 1.91
C LEU A 9 17.45 -44.82 1.02
N LEU A 10 18.03 -44.34 -0.08
CA LEU A 10 17.35 -43.50 -1.06
C LEU A 10 16.17 -44.23 -1.73
N ILE A 11 16.34 -45.48 -2.13
CA ILE A 11 15.27 -46.29 -2.73
C ILE A 11 14.16 -46.55 -1.70
N ALA A 12 14.50 -46.84 -0.44
CA ALA A 12 13.50 -47.01 0.62
C ALA A 12 12.69 -45.74 0.89
N THR A 13 13.34 -44.56 0.87
CA THR A 13 12.67 -43.26 1.04
C THR A 13 11.69 -42.99 -0.11
N TRP A 14 12.08 -43.23 -1.35
CA TRP A 14 11.23 -43.03 -2.52
C TRP A 14 10.05 -44.02 -2.56
N LEU A 15 10.23 -45.27 -2.09
CA LEU A 15 9.15 -46.23 -1.97
C LEU A 15 8.11 -45.81 -0.92
N VAL A 16 8.54 -45.28 0.22
CA VAL A 16 7.64 -44.74 1.25
C VAL A 16 6.82 -43.53 0.75
N ILE A 17 7.48 -42.60 0.04
CA ILE A 17 6.81 -41.44 -0.56
C ILE A 17 5.82 -41.91 -1.64
N GLY A 18 6.21 -42.84 -2.50
CA GLY A 18 5.34 -43.38 -3.56
C GLY A 18 4.11 -44.09 -3.03
N LEU A 19 4.27 -44.93 -1.98
CA LEU A 19 3.15 -45.61 -1.32
C LEU A 19 2.22 -44.63 -0.60
N GLY A 20 2.78 -43.59 0.03
CA GLY A 20 1.99 -42.54 0.68
C GLY A 20 1.13 -41.73 -0.31
N THR A 21 1.66 -41.39 -1.47
CA THR A 21 0.92 -40.63 -2.50
C THR A 21 -0.18 -41.48 -3.16
N VAL A 22 0.08 -42.75 -3.44
CA VAL A 22 -0.93 -43.65 -4.00
C VAL A 22 -2.06 -43.91 -2.97
N GLY A 23 -1.72 -44.06 -1.70
CA GLY A 23 -2.70 -44.21 -0.61
C GLY A 23 -3.61 -43.00 -0.44
N THR A 24 -3.06 -41.79 -0.51
CA THR A 24 -3.86 -40.57 -0.40
C THR A 24 -4.75 -40.31 -1.61
N LEU A 25 -4.28 -40.62 -2.81
CA LEU A 25 -5.08 -40.51 -4.04
C LEU A 25 -6.20 -41.56 -4.06
N GLY A 26 -5.95 -42.79 -3.61
CA GLY A 26 -6.95 -43.81 -3.49
C GLY A 26 -8.04 -43.49 -2.46
N TRP A 27 -7.66 -42.87 -1.33
CA TRP A 27 -8.60 -42.43 -0.31
C TRP A 27 -9.48 -41.27 -0.79
N LEU A 28 -8.91 -40.30 -1.50
CA LEU A 28 -9.65 -39.19 -2.13
C LEU A 28 -10.65 -39.72 -3.19
N ALA A 29 -10.24 -40.66 -4.02
CA ALA A 29 -11.13 -41.27 -5.03
C ALA A 29 -12.29 -42.04 -4.41
N TRP A 30 -12.10 -42.61 -3.20
CA TRP A 30 -13.16 -43.34 -2.49
C TRP A 30 -14.19 -42.42 -1.82
N GLN A 31 -13.83 -41.17 -1.51
CA GLN A 31 -14.76 -40.18 -0.94
C GLN A 31 -15.82 -39.68 -1.91
N GLY A 32 -15.71 -39.95 -3.21
CA GLY A 32 -16.66 -39.50 -4.24
C GLY A 32 -16.62 -38.01 -4.52
N PRO A 33 -17.30 -37.54 -5.59
CA PRO A 33 -17.37 -36.14 -5.91
C PRO A 33 -18.17 -35.37 -4.85
N LEU A 34 -17.72 -34.13 -4.59
CA LEU A 34 -18.42 -33.19 -3.70
C LEU A 34 -19.85 -32.95 -4.19
N PRO A 35 -20.86 -32.87 -3.30
CA PRO A 35 -22.22 -32.56 -3.72
C PRO A 35 -22.27 -31.19 -4.40
N GLU A 36 -22.82 -31.16 -5.63
CA GLU A 36 -23.12 -29.92 -6.33
C GLU A 36 -24.12 -29.08 -5.51
N PRO A 37 -23.94 -27.75 -5.44
CA PRO A 37 -24.94 -26.89 -4.80
C PRO A 37 -26.25 -26.96 -5.60
N ALA A 38 -27.33 -27.29 -4.91
CA ALA A 38 -28.67 -27.39 -5.48
C ALA A 38 -29.03 -26.12 -6.25
N ARG A 39 -29.22 -26.28 -7.56
CA ARG A 39 -29.75 -25.24 -8.45
C ARG A 39 -31.22 -25.07 -8.12
N ALA A 40 -31.59 -23.94 -7.51
CA ALA A 40 -33.00 -23.59 -7.31
C ALA A 40 -33.67 -23.44 -8.69
N GLU A 41 -34.53 -24.38 -9.06
CA GLU A 41 -35.43 -24.26 -10.18
C GLU A 41 -36.47 -23.16 -9.87
N ALA A 42 -36.52 -22.18 -10.77
CA ALA A 42 -37.55 -21.15 -10.77
C ALA A 42 -38.84 -21.75 -11.27
N GLU A 43 -39.81 -21.94 -10.41
CA GLU A 43 -41.19 -22.23 -10.77
C GLU A 43 -41.90 -20.94 -11.23
N ALA A 44 -42.53 -21.02 -12.40
CA ALA A 44 -43.31 -19.95 -13.00
C ALA A 44 -44.71 -19.84 -12.35
N PRO A 45 -45.40 -18.69 -12.46
CA PRO A 45 -46.53 -18.36 -11.62
C PRO A 45 -47.84 -18.96 -12.15
N GLU A 46 -48.61 -19.58 -11.26
CA GLU A 46 -50.03 -19.89 -11.50
C GLU A 46 -50.97 -18.78 -10.93
N THR A 47 -52.01 -18.59 -11.68
CA THR A 47 -53.05 -17.57 -11.68
C THR A 47 -53.88 -17.46 -10.40
N VAL A 48 -54.29 -16.22 -10.16
CA VAL A 48 -55.26 -15.71 -9.14
C VAL A 48 -56.68 -16.32 -9.28
N PRO A 49 -57.45 -16.44 -8.21
CA PRO A 49 -58.70 -15.70 -8.17
C PRO A 49 -58.91 -14.87 -6.88
N ASP A 50 -59.60 -13.77 -7.14
CA ASP A 50 -60.13 -12.73 -6.32
C ASP A 50 -61.12 -13.18 -5.22
N ALA A 51 -61.07 -12.56 -4.06
CA ALA A 51 -62.19 -11.97 -3.30
C ALA A 51 -61.87 -11.75 -1.81
N GLY A 52 -62.16 -10.56 -1.30
CA GLY A 52 -62.56 -10.37 0.09
C GLY A 52 -61.80 -9.28 0.88
N GLN A 53 -62.45 -8.15 1.01
CA GLN A 53 -62.08 -6.92 1.72
C GLN A 53 -62.02 -7.04 3.25
N THR A 54 -61.00 -6.38 3.84
CA THR A 54 -60.90 -5.45 5.01
C THR A 54 -61.11 -5.99 6.45
N PRO A 55 -60.63 -5.31 7.54
CA PRO A 55 -59.72 -4.15 7.65
C PRO A 55 -58.54 -4.23 8.64
N ALA A 56 -57.60 -3.34 8.45
CA ALA A 56 -56.73 -2.61 9.37
C ALA A 56 -56.24 -3.19 10.71
N ALA A 57 -54.94 -3.37 10.81
CA ALA A 57 -54.18 -3.04 12.03
C ALA A 57 -52.79 -2.49 11.65
N SER A 58 -52.59 -1.25 11.99
CA SER A 58 -51.36 -0.48 11.78
C SER A 58 -50.23 -1.00 12.69
N HIS A 59 -49.10 -1.37 12.11
CA HIS A 59 -47.82 -1.35 12.84
C HIS A 59 -46.76 -0.75 11.93
N PRO A 60 -46.04 0.31 12.36
CA PRO A 60 -44.95 0.88 11.59
C PRO A 60 -43.65 0.19 11.94
N ALA A 61 -43.16 -0.62 11.02
CA ALA A 61 -41.75 -1.01 11.01
C ALA A 61 -41.19 -0.68 9.62
N ALA A 62 -41.04 0.62 9.35
CA ALA A 62 -40.15 1.07 8.28
C ALA A 62 -38.72 0.83 8.71
N ALA A 63 -38.16 -0.30 8.31
CA ALA A 63 -36.73 -0.49 8.32
C ALA A 63 -36.09 0.53 7.36
N LEU A 64 -35.44 1.53 7.94
CA LEU A 64 -34.62 2.52 7.25
C LEU A 64 -33.50 1.80 6.50
N LEU A 65 -33.72 1.53 5.22
CA LEU A 65 -32.62 1.41 4.28
C LEU A 65 -32.05 2.82 4.14
N SER A 66 -31.03 3.11 4.93
CA SER A 66 -30.27 4.35 4.80
C SER A 66 -29.63 4.35 3.42
N GLU A 67 -30.11 5.19 2.52
CA GLU A 67 -29.41 5.52 1.29
C GLU A 67 -27.98 5.97 1.65
N PRO A 68 -26.94 5.52 0.91
CA PRO A 68 -25.60 6.02 1.13
C PRO A 68 -25.63 7.56 0.95
N PRO A 69 -24.96 8.32 1.83
CA PRO A 69 -24.98 9.77 1.75
C PRO A 69 -24.44 10.23 0.40
N PRO A 70 -25.06 11.25 -0.23
CA PRO A 70 -24.59 11.75 -1.52
C PRO A 70 -23.14 12.22 -1.41
N LEU A 71 -22.32 11.92 -2.42
CA LEU A 71 -20.89 12.26 -2.50
C LEU A 71 -20.59 13.70 -2.03
N ALA A 72 -21.45 14.65 -2.34
CA ALA A 72 -21.36 16.04 -1.88
C ALA A 72 -21.48 16.23 -0.35
N ALA A 73 -22.06 15.27 0.39
CA ALA A 73 -22.12 15.31 1.85
C ALA A 73 -20.84 14.76 2.48
N VAL A 74 -20.23 13.76 1.83
CA VAL A 74 -18.92 13.20 2.24
C VAL A 74 -17.82 14.23 1.99
N GLU A 75 -17.85 14.93 0.85
CA GLU A 75 -16.91 16.02 0.54
C GLU A 75 -17.05 17.20 1.52
N ARG A 76 -18.28 17.58 1.91
CA ARG A 76 -18.50 18.63 2.91
C ARG A 76 -18.06 18.23 4.32
N ALA A 77 -18.26 16.97 4.71
CA ALA A 77 -17.77 16.46 6.00
C ALA A 77 -16.24 16.37 6.05
N ALA A 78 -15.60 16.02 4.91
CA ALA A 78 -14.15 15.99 4.79
C ALA A 78 -13.52 17.40 4.75
N ALA A 79 -14.15 18.36 4.08
CA ALA A 79 -13.72 19.76 4.07
C ALA A 79 -13.81 20.41 5.47
N SER A 80 -14.72 19.94 6.33
CA SER A 80 -14.85 20.41 7.72
C SER A 80 -13.78 19.85 8.66
N SER A 81 -13.03 18.79 8.29
CA SER A 81 -11.99 18.18 9.12
C SER A 81 -10.62 18.85 9.02
N GLY A 82 -10.42 19.80 8.13
CA GLY A 82 -9.13 20.52 7.95
C GLY A 82 -7.96 19.66 7.47
N HIS A 83 -8.18 18.40 7.15
CA HIS A 83 -7.12 17.44 6.77
C HIS A 83 -7.26 16.88 5.36
N ALA A 84 -8.32 17.19 4.63
CA ALA A 84 -8.52 16.68 3.26
C ALA A 84 -7.38 17.14 2.34
N ILE A 85 -6.92 16.25 1.48
CA ILE A 85 -5.89 16.54 0.47
C ILE A 85 -6.58 16.96 -0.83
N ALA A 86 -6.04 17.98 -1.48
CA ALA A 86 -6.61 18.52 -2.72
C ALA A 86 -6.64 17.47 -3.85
N ALA A 87 -7.61 17.63 -4.75
CA ALA A 87 -7.64 16.91 -6.03
C ALA A 87 -6.39 17.23 -6.86
N PRO A 88 -6.04 16.37 -7.84
CA PRO A 88 -4.91 16.61 -8.71
C PRO A 88 -4.98 17.96 -9.42
N ASP A 89 -3.89 18.72 -9.35
CA ASP A 89 -3.75 20.05 -9.95
C ASP A 89 -3.13 19.92 -11.35
N PRO A 90 -3.83 20.32 -12.42
CA PRO A 90 -3.27 20.25 -13.78
C PRO A 90 -1.96 21.04 -13.96
N SER A 91 -1.71 22.09 -13.17
CA SER A 91 -0.47 22.86 -13.23
C SER A 91 0.76 22.12 -12.71
N LEU A 92 0.58 20.96 -12.11
CA LEU A 92 1.62 20.04 -11.63
C LEU A 92 1.76 18.81 -12.54
N LEU A 93 1.18 18.85 -13.74
CA LEU A 93 1.20 17.77 -14.71
C LEU A 93 1.70 18.28 -16.06
N GLU A 94 2.47 17.44 -16.75
CA GLU A 94 2.89 17.63 -18.14
C GLU A 94 2.45 16.42 -18.97
N ASP A 95 2.31 16.59 -20.27
CA ASP A 95 2.02 15.50 -21.19
C ASP A 95 3.21 14.56 -21.32
N GLY A 96 2.98 13.27 -21.09
CA GLY A 96 3.99 12.21 -21.24
C GLY A 96 3.55 11.14 -22.22
N PRO A 97 4.47 10.22 -22.59
CA PRO A 97 4.21 9.20 -23.61
C PRO A 97 3.10 8.21 -23.23
N HIS A 98 2.81 8.05 -21.94
CA HIS A 98 1.82 7.10 -21.41
C HIS A 98 0.65 7.79 -20.70
N GLY A 99 0.61 9.11 -20.72
CA GLY A 99 -0.36 9.94 -20.02
C GLY A 99 0.30 11.04 -19.18
N PRO A 100 -0.49 11.79 -18.39
CA PRO A 100 0.03 12.92 -17.62
C PRO A 100 1.12 12.49 -16.62
N LEU A 101 2.23 13.18 -16.61
CA LEU A 101 3.35 12.95 -15.69
C LEU A 101 3.45 14.11 -14.67
N PRO A 102 3.77 13.84 -13.41
CA PRO A 102 4.04 14.88 -12.43
C PRO A 102 5.23 15.74 -12.84
N MET A 103 5.10 17.04 -12.62
CA MET A 103 6.18 18.01 -12.81
C MET A 103 6.26 19.01 -11.66
N ILE A 104 7.36 19.74 -11.57
CA ILE A 104 7.46 20.91 -10.69
C ILE A 104 6.77 22.07 -11.40
N GLY A 105 5.68 22.54 -10.81
CA GLY A 105 4.86 23.61 -11.34
C GLY A 105 5.42 25.01 -11.08
N PRO A 106 4.67 26.05 -11.46
CA PRO A 106 5.05 27.44 -11.27
C PRO A 106 5.45 27.76 -9.84
N GLY A 107 6.49 28.59 -9.67
CA GLY A 107 6.98 28.96 -8.33
C GLY A 107 7.67 27.85 -7.56
N GLY A 108 8.09 26.75 -8.22
CA GLY A 108 8.74 25.60 -7.56
C GLY A 108 7.78 24.75 -6.72
N ARG A 109 6.49 24.81 -7.02
CA ARG A 109 5.46 24.01 -6.35
C ARG A 109 5.59 22.54 -6.77
N SER A 110 5.74 21.64 -5.83
CA SER A 110 5.93 20.21 -6.09
C SER A 110 4.78 19.37 -5.55
N SER A 111 4.59 18.18 -6.10
CA SER A 111 3.62 17.18 -5.61
C SER A 111 3.79 16.88 -4.13
N ILE A 112 5.04 16.81 -3.63
CA ILE A 112 5.33 16.63 -2.19
C ILE A 112 4.63 17.71 -1.36
N ARG A 113 4.64 18.98 -1.80
CA ARG A 113 4.02 20.08 -1.04
C ARG A 113 2.51 20.18 -1.28
N ALA A 114 2.07 19.94 -2.52
CA ALA A 114 0.69 20.12 -2.91
C ALA A 114 -0.24 19.07 -2.31
N TYR A 115 0.26 17.84 -2.16
CA TYR A 115 -0.54 16.68 -1.72
C TYR A 115 -0.11 16.12 -0.36
N ALA A 116 0.75 16.85 0.37
CA ALA A 116 1.07 16.52 1.74
C ALA A 116 -0.14 16.72 2.66
N ARG A 117 -0.35 15.79 3.59
CA ARG A 117 -1.30 15.98 4.69
C ARG A 117 -0.82 17.09 5.60
N PRO A 118 -1.67 18.04 6.00
CA PRO A 118 -1.35 19.00 7.07
C PRO A 118 -0.90 18.28 8.34
N PHE A 119 0.22 18.72 8.89
CA PHE A 119 0.80 18.13 10.10
C PHE A 119 1.44 19.23 10.98
N ASP A 120 1.19 19.18 12.28
CA ASP A 120 1.83 20.12 13.23
C ASP A 120 3.31 19.75 13.43
N ARG A 121 4.18 20.52 12.79
CA ARG A 121 5.63 20.33 12.89
C ARG A 121 6.21 20.74 14.24
N GLN A 122 5.46 21.47 15.07
CA GLN A 122 5.85 21.86 16.42
C GLN A 122 5.63 20.74 17.46
N ASP A 123 4.82 19.73 17.10
CA ASP A 123 4.66 18.53 17.92
C ASP A 123 6.01 17.83 18.11
N ARG A 124 6.44 17.75 19.37
CA ARG A 124 7.74 17.20 19.78
C ARG A 124 7.69 15.71 20.10
N ARG A 125 6.50 15.11 20.08
CA ARG A 125 6.36 13.67 20.31
C ARG A 125 7.11 12.87 19.24
N PRO A 126 7.67 11.69 19.59
CA PRO A 126 8.23 10.79 18.58
C PRO A 126 7.21 10.45 17.51
N ARG A 127 7.64 10.48 16.24
CA ARG A 127 6.79 10.34 15.07
C ARG A 127 6.83 8.92 14.53
N VAL A 128 5.67 8.31 14.38
CA VAL A 128 5.55 7.00 13.74
C VAL A 128 4.84 7.18 12.40
N GLY A 129 5.48 6.77 11.31
CA GLY A 129 4.85 6.67 10.00
C GLY A 129 4.57 5.23 9.64
N LEU A 130 3.54 5.02 8.85
CA LEU A 130 3.21 3.71 8.30
C LEU A 130 2.74 3.84 6.87
N VAL A 131 3.33 3.06 5.98
CA VAL A 131 2.89 2.91 4.58
C VAL A 131 2.25 1.54 4.42
N ILE A 132 1.05 1.50 3.85
CA ILE A 132 0.35 0.26 3.49
C ILE A 132 0.29 0.14 1.97
N GLY A 133 0.81 -0.98 1.45
CA GLY A 133 0.84 -1.32 0.04
C GLY A 133 -0.27 -2.28 -0.39
N GLY A 134 -0.16 -2.78 -1.63
CA GLY A 134 -1.10 -3.75 -2.19
C GLY A 134 -2.49 -3.19 -2.52
N LEU A 135 -2.63 -1.86 -2.58
CA LEU A 135 -3.92 -1.20 -2.79
C LEU A 135 -4.27 -1.03 -4.28
N GLY A 136 -5.55 -0.99 -4.57
CA GLY A 136 -6.11 -0.73 -5.91
C GLY A 136 -6.38 -1.96 -6.76
N LEU A 137 -5.77 -3.13 -6.47
CA LEU A 137 -6.01 -4.37 -7.22
C LEU A 137 -7.33 -5.04 -6.81
N ASN A 138 -7.67 -4.97 -5.53
CA ASN A 138 -8.96 -5.40 -4.99
C ASN A 138 -9.68 -4.18 -4.41
N ALA A 139 -10.78 -3.78 -5.05
CA ALA A 139 -11.53 -2.58 -4.65
C ALA A 139 -12.09 -2.71 -3.23
N ALA A 140 -12.72 -3.85 -2.89
CA ALA A 140 -13.35 -4.05 -1.60
C ALA A 140 -12.34 -4.00 -0.43
N LEU A 141 -11.19 -4.67 -0.58
CA LEU A 141 -10.12 -4.60 0.43
C LEU A 141 -9.52 -3.20 0.53
N THR A 142 -9.42 -2.49 -0.58
CA THR A 142 -8.92 -1.11 -0.61
C THR A 142 -9.89 -0.14 0.08
N GLU A 143 -11.18 -0.23 -0.20
CA GLU A 143 -12.23 0.55 0.47
C GLU A 143 -12.24 0.29 1.97
N GLU A 144 -12.14 -0.97 2.38
CA GLU A 144 -12.07 -1.35 3.78
C GLU A 144 -10.84 -0.76 4.47
N ALA A 145 -9.68 -0.80 3.82
CA ALA A 145 -8.45 -0.19 4.32
C ALA A 145 -8.61 1.33 4.47
N ILE A 146 -9.13 2.02 3.45
CA ILE A 146 -9.40 3.46 3.51
C ILE A 146 -10.38 3.78 4.64
N ARG A 147 -11.43 3.00 4.79
CA ARG A 147 -12.47 3.23 5.81
C ARG A 147 -11.93 3.08 7.22
N ARG A 148 -11.12 2.03 7.49
CA ARG A 148 -10.68 1.66 8.86
C ARG A 148 -9.39 2.34 9.31
N LEU A 149 -8.41 2.51 8.42
CA LEU A 149 -7.13 3.08 8.78
C LEU A 149 -7.25 4.59 9.09
N PRO A 150 -6.50 5.11 10.06
CA PRO A 150 -6.48 6.55 10.35
C PRO A 150 -5.84 7.35 9.20
N GLY A 151 -6.26 8.60 9.00
CA GLY A 151 -5.79 9.47 7.91
C GLY A 151 -4.29 9.78 7.90
N GLY A 152 -3.58 9.55 9.00
CA GLY A 152 -2.11 9.69 9.04
C GLY A 152 -1.34 8.51 8.42
N VAL A 153 -2.01 7.40 8.10
CA VAL A 153 -1.42 6.28 7.36
C VAL A 153 -1.30 6.67 5.88
N THR A 154 -0.15 6.42 5.28
CA THR A 154 0.11 6.65 3.87
C THR A 154 -0.23 5.40 3.07
N LEU A 155 -0.87 5.56 1.93
CA LEU A 155 -1.37 4.47 1.09
C LEU A 155 -0.57 4.35 -0.22
N ALA A 156 -0.05 3.16 -0.52
CA ALA A 156 0.66 2.88 -1.77
C ALA A 156 -0.22 2.07 -2.73
N PHE A 157 -0.62 2.70 -3.83
CA PHE A 157 -1.46 2.10 -4.85
C PHE A 157 -0.63 1.43 -5.95
N SER A 158 -1.08 0.27 -6.37
CA SER A 158 -0.51 -0.44 -7.52
C SER A 158 -0.70 0.35 -8.82
N PRO A 159 0.32 0.46 -9.68
CA PRO A 159 0.16 1.05 -11.02
C PRO A 159 -0.71 0.20 -11.94
N TYR A 160 -0.96 -1.06 -11.57
CA TYR A 160 -1.83 -1.98 -12.31
C TYR A 160 -3.30 -1.89 -11.86
N ALA A 161 -3.66 -1.00 -10.93
CA ALA A 161 -5.03 -0.81 -10.50
C ALA A 161 -5.93 -0.43 -11.70
N PRO A 162 -7.02 -1.17 -11.99
CA PRO A 162 -7.79 -0.97 -13.22
C PRO A 162 -8.63 0.31 -13.20
N ARG A 163 -9.15 0.70 -12.06
CA ARG A 163 -9.99 1.90 -11.86
C ARG A 163 -9.72 2.53 -10.50
N PRO A 164 -8.54 3.15 -10.28
CA PRO A 164 -8.18 3.65 -8.96
C PRO A 164 -8.89 4.95 -8.58
N GLY A 165 -9.42 5.74 -9.52
CA GLY A 165 -9.94 7.10 -9.32
C GLY A 165 -10.83 7.26 -8.09
N PRO A 166 -11.98 6.55 -7.98
CA PRO A 166 -12.88 6.68 -6.83
C PRO A 166 -12.22 6.36 -5.47
N LEU A 167 -11.31 5.38 -5.45
CA LEU A 167 -10.57 4.98 -4.25
C LEU A 167 -9.55 6.05 -3.82
N LEU A 168 -8.86 6.64 -4.81
CA LEU A 168 -7.93 7.74 -4.57
C LEU A 168 -8.65 8.98 -4.02
N ASP A 169 -9.85 9.28 -4.54
CA ASP A 169 -10.65 10.42 -4.07
C ASP A 169 -11.14 10.20 -2.63
N GLN A 170 -11.60 9.00 -2.29
CA GLN A 170 -11.95 8.63 -0.91
C GLN A 170 -10.76 8.77 0.05
N ALA A 171 -9.58 8.31 -0.37
CA ALA A 171 -8.36 8.41 0.44
C ALA A 171 -7.95 9.87 0.66
N ARG A 172 -7.99 10.72 -0.38
CA ARG A 172 -7.74 12.17 -0.29
C ARG A 172 -8.75 12.88 0.62
N ALA A 173 -10.03 12.55 0.48
CA ALA A 173 -11.08 13.11 1.32
C ALA A 173 -10.83 12.81 2.82
N LYS A 174 -10.27 11.64 3.13
CA LYS A 174 -9.85 11.26 4.49
C LYS A 174 -8.50 11.89 4.90
N GLY A 175 -7.81 12.56 3.99
CA GLY A 175 -6.51 13.17 4.21
C GLY A 175 -5.36 12.17 4.27
N MET A 176 -5.47 11.05 3.57
CA MET A 176 -4.40 10.04 3.47
C MET A 176 -3.46 10.41 2.32
N GLU A 177 -2.17 10.48 2.60
CA GLU A 177 -1.18 10.65 1.54
C GLU A 177 -1.09 9.42 0.64
N LEU A 178 -0.90 9.68 -0.64
CA LEU A 178 -0.83 8.65 -1.66
C LEU A 178 0.59 8.50 -2.20
N LEU A 179 1.00 7.25 -2.41
CA LEU A 179 2.21 6.85 -3.13
C LEU A 179 1.83 5.96 -4.32
N VAL A 180 2.66 5.98 -5.35
CA VAL A 180 2.64 4.95 -6.39
C VAL A 180 3.60 3.84 -5.98
N ALA A 181 3.15 2.60 -6.02
CA ALA A 181 4.02 1.44 -5.91
C ALA A 181 4.86 1.31 -7.19
N LEU A 182 6.17 1.23 -7.06
CA LEU A 182 7.08 1.04 -8.19
C LEU A 182 7.52 -0.43 -8.25
N PRO A 183 7.02 -1.20 -9.21
CA PRO A 183 7.47 -2.56 -9.42
C PRO A 183 8.92 -2.56 -9.90
N MET A 184 9.80 -3.21 -9.14
CA MET A 184 11.21 -3.38 -9.49
C MET A 184 11.61 -4.84 -9.31
N GLU A 185 12.63 -5.29 -10.01
CA GLU A 185 13.12 -6.67 -9.97
C GLU A 185 13.46 -7.11 -8.54
N PRO A 186 12.70 -8.08 -7.97
CA PRO A 186 12.94 -8.58 -6.63
C PRO A 186 13.93 -9.75 -6.63
N THR A 187 14.31 -10.20 -5.44
CA THR A 187 14.95 -11.51 -5.28
C THR A 187 14.02 -12.61 -5.78
N GLY A 188 14.59 -13.58 -6.51
CA GLY A 188 13.85 -14.72 -7.06
C GLY A 188 13.09 -14.43 -8.37
N TYR A 189 13.29 -13.26 -9.00
CA TYR A 189 12.82 -13.05 -10.37
C TYR A 189 13.46 -14.08 -11.32
N PRO A 190 12.73 -14.68 -12.30
CA PRO A 190 11.36 -14.37 -12.74
C PRO A 190 10.22 -15.10 -12.01
N LEU A 191 10.50 -15.98 -11.05
CA LEU A 191 9.44 -16.66 -10.30
C LEU A 191 8.61 -15.65 -9.48
N ASN A 192 9.27 -14.72 -8.82
CA ASN A 192 8.65 -13.57 -8.17
C ASN A 192 8.55 -12.45 -9.20
N ASN A 193 7.45 -12.40 -9.95
CA ASN A 193 7.25 -11.41 -11.00
C ASN A 193 6.38 -10.25 -10.51
N PRO A 194 6.91 -9.01 -10.42
CA PRO A 194 6.15 -7.85 -9.95
C PRO A 194 5.29 -7.20 -11.06
N GLY A 195 5.22 -7.81 -12.24
CA GLY A 195 4.39 -7.37 -13.35
C GLY A 195 5.19 -6.92 -14.59
N ASP A 196 4.47 -6.75 -15.71
CA ASP A 196 5.06 -6.56 -17.04
C ASP A 196 5.79 -5.21 -17.21
N ARG A 197 5.47 -4.23 -16.39
CA ARG A 197 6.10 -2.90 -16.40
C ARG A 197 7.11 -2.71 -15.27
N ALA A 198 7.57 -3.80 -14.67
CA ALA A 198 8.61 -3.75 -13.66
C ALA A 198 9.94 -3.26 -14.23
N LEU A 199 10.67 -2.48 -13.46
CA LEU A 199 12.03 -2.10 -13.77
C LEU A 199 12.96 -3.29 -13.54
N LEU A 200 13.74 -3.68 -14.55
CA LEU A 200 14.54 -4.89 -14.53
C LEU A 200 16.04 -4.59 -14.72
N THR A 201 16.89 -5.37 -14.07
CA THR A 201 18.35 -5.24 -14.18
C THR A 201 18.88 -5.59 -15.56
N GLY A 202 18.20 -6.47 -16.30
CA GLY A 202 18.58 -6.90 -17.63
C GLY A 202 18.20 -5.93 -18.76
N LEU A 203 17.37 -4.92 -18.48
CA LEU A 203 16.89 -3.99 -19.51
C LEU A 203 17.82 -2.78 -19.69
N PRO A 204 17.85 -2.18 -20.90
CA PRO A 204 18.50 -0.89 -21.12
C PRO A 204 17.91 0.20 -20.20
N MET A 205 18.73 1.23 -19.89
CA MET A 205 18.29 2.35 -19.06
C MET A 205 17.10 3.11 -19.67
N THR A 206 17.08 3.26 -20.99
CA THR A 206 15.99 3.90 -21.73
C THR A 206 14.67 3.15 -21.59
N GLU A 207 14.69 1.81 -21.59
CA GLU A 207 13.49 1.01 -21.39
C GLU A 207 13.02 1.07 -19.93
N ASN A 208 13.95 1.04 -18.97
CA ASN A 208 13.59 1.24 -17.57
C ASN A 208 13.00 2.65 -17.32
N GLN A 209 13.49 3.68 -18.04
CA GLN A 209 12.92 5.02 -17.98
C GLN A 209 11.50 5.04 -18.56
N ASP A 210 11.26 4.42 -19.71
CA ASP A 210 9.92 4.29 -20.30
C ASP A 210 8.94 3.60 -19.36
N ARG A 211 9.37 2.52 -18.70
CA ARG A 211 8.57 1.82 -17.69
C ARG A 211 8.29 2.68 -16.46
N LEU A 212 9.28 3.46 -16.01
CA LEU A 212 9.09 4.42 -14.92
C LEU A 212 8.05 5.48 -15.29
N ASP A 213 8.15 6.06 -16.49
CA ASP A 213 7.19 7.07 -16.97
C ASP A 213 5.79 6.46 -17.11
N TRP A 214 5.67 5.20 -17.54
CA TRP A 214 4.39 4.49 -17.53
C TRP A 214 3.83 4.35 -16.11
N VAL A 215 4.64 3.96 -15.12
CA VAL A 215 4.19 3.84 -13.71
C VAL A 215 3.71 5.18 -13.18
N LEU A 216 4.47 6.25 -13.43
CA LEU A 216 4.17 7.59 -12.91
C LEU A 216 2.93 8.22 -13.55
N SER A 217 2.53 7.79 -14.75
CA SER A 217 1.36 8.31 -15.47
C SER A 217 0.04 7.65 -15.10
N ARG A 218 0.03 6.60 -14.26
CA ARG A 218 -1.18 5.79 -14.02
C ARG A 218 -2.29 6.52 -13.27
N PHE A 219 -1.94 7.46 -12.44
CA PHE A 219 -2.85 8.38 -11.75
C PHE A 219 -2.06 9.60 -11.26
N ALA A 220 -2.75 10.62 -10.78
CA ALA A 220 -2.15 11.85 -10.31
C ALA A 220 -2.53 12.18 -8.85
N GLY A 221 -1.91 13.20 -8.25
CA GLY A 221 -2.23 13.65 -6.90
C GLY A 221 -1.65 12.78 -5.80
N TYR A 222 -0.42 12.30 -5.99
CA TYR A 222 0.37 11.56 -5.01
C TYR A 222 1.65 12.32 -4.65
N VAL A 223 2.20 12.07 -3.45
CA VAL A 223 3.40 12.76 -2.96
C VAL A 223 4.69 12.15 -3.49
N GLY A 224 4.66 10.89 -3.94
CA GLY A 224 5.87 10.20 -4.40
C GLY A 224 5.66 8.71 -4.65
N VAL A 225 6.75 7.98 -4.53
CA VAL A 225 6.87 6.59 -4.93
C VAL A 225 7.46 5.75 -3.81
N ILE A 226 7.00 4.52 -3.66
CA ILE A 226 7.69 3.49 -2.87
C ILE A 226 8.25 2.41 -3.79
N GLY A 227 9.52 2.02 -3.60
CA GLY A 227 10.22 1.02 -4.40
C GLY A 227 9.77 -0.42 -4.13
N ALA A 228 8.46 -0.63 -3.95
CA ALA A 228 7.85 -1.94 -3.69
C ALA A 228 6.57 -2.12 -4.47
N HIS A 229 6.22 -3.39 -4.73
CA HIS A 229 4.91 -3.80 -5.20
C HIS A 229 4.43 -5.00 -4.38
N GLY A 230 3.52 -4.77 -3.44
CA GLY A 230 3.19 -5.76 -2.42
C GLY A 230 4.41 -6.12 -1.56
N PRO A 231 4.64 -7.40 -1.26
CA PRO A 231 5.80 -7.84 -0.47
C PRO A 231 7.13 -7.76 -1.24
N MET A 232 7.11 -7.58 -2.57
CA MET A 232 8.30 -7.48 -3.41
C MET A 232 8.91 -6.08 -3.32
N ARG A 233 10.13 -5.95 -2.81
CA ARG A 233 10.80 -4.69 -2.49
C ARG A 233 11.93 -4.31 -3.46
N GLY A 234 11.92 -4.87 -4.66
CA GLY A 234 12.88 -4.54 -5.72
C GLY A 234 14.33 -4.76 -5.35
N GLU A 235 14.63 -5.74 -4.50
CA GLU A 235 15.92 -5.91 -3.85
C GLU A 235 17.05 -6.03 -4.88
N ARG A 236 16.81 -6.79 -5.95
CA ARG A 236 17.82 -7.02 -6.97
C ARG A 236 18.11 -5.78 -7.82
N PHE A 237 17.05 -5.07 -8.23
CA PHE A 237 17.20 -3.82 -8.98
C PHE A 237 17.92 -2.76 -8.15
N ALA A 238 17.55 -2.63 -6.90
CA ALA A 238 18.06 -1.59 -6.02
C ALA A 238 19.50 -1.83 -5.51
N LEU A 239 20.09 -3.02 -5.73
CA LEU A 239 21.50 -3.25 -5.52
C LEU A 239 22.38 -2.55 -6.58
N LEU A 240 21.82 -2.20 -7.73
CA LEU A 240 22.54 -1.49 -8.79
C LEU A 240 22.39 0.03 -8.58
N GLY A 241 23.38 0.62 -7.91
CA GLY A 241 23.37 2.02 -7.52
C GLY A 241 23.08 3.01 -8.66
N ASP A 242 23.63 2.76 -9.86
CA ASP A 242 23.37 3.61 -11.02
C ASP A 242 21.89 3.57 -11.47
N ARG A 243 21.27 2.39 -11.42
CA ARG A 243 19.87 2.20 -11.81
C ARG A 243 18.91 2.81 -10.79
N LEU A 244 19.13 2.55 -9.51
CA LEU A 244 18.38 3.18 -8.45
C LEU A 244 18.60 4.70 -8.43
N GLY A 245 19.84 5.14 -8.69
CA GLY A 245 20.19 6.55 -8.80
C GLY A 245 19.45 7.27 -9.93
N MET A 246 19.26 6.61 -11.08
CA MET A 246 18.44 7.13 -12.19
C MET A 246 16.98 7.34 -11.75
N VAL A 247 16.37 6.35 -11.10
CA VAL A 247 15.00 6.46 -10.57
C VAL A 247 14.89 7.63 -9.60
N GLN A 248 15.78 7.72 -8.62
CA GLN A 248 15.76 8.80 -7.62
C GLN A 248 15.93 10.17 -8.27
N GLN A 249 16.81 10.31 -9.26
CA GLN A 249 17.03 11.56 -9.98
C GLN A 249 15.80 11.97 -10.81
N ALA A 250 15.16 11.02 -11.49
CA ALA A 250 13.92 11.26 -12.23
C ALA A 250 12.79 11.72 -11.29
N LEU A 251 12.62 11.07 -10.13
CA LEU A 251 11.64 11.48 -9.14
C LEU A 251 11.91 12.86 -8.55
N HIS A 252 13.16 13.16 -8.25
CA HIS A 252 13.57 14.48 -7.77
C HIS A 252 13.26 15.59 -8.77
N GLY A 253 13.60 15.38 -10.04
CA GLY A 253 13.30 16.32 -11.13
C GLY A 253 11.81 16.58 -11.32
N ARG A 254 10.96 15.63 -10.90
CA ARG A 254 9.49 15.74 -10.96
C ARG A 254 8.86 16.25 -9.64
N GLY A 255 9.66 16.56 -8.62
CA GLY A 255 9.17 17.01 -7.32
C GLY A 255 8.45 15.93 -6.51
N LEU A 256 8.87 14.67 -6.67
CA LEU A 256 8.36 13.47 -5.99
C LEU A 256 9.35 12.96 -4.96
N LEU A 257 8.84 12.38 -3.87
CA LEU A 257 9.66 11.68 -2.90
C LEU A 257 9.85 10.19 -3.27
N TYR A 258 10.92 9.59 -2.73
CA TYR A 258 11.18 8.14 -2.85
C TYR A 258 11.26 7.50 -1.47
N ILE A 259 10.49 6.42 -1.26
CA ILE A 259 10.59 5.57 -0.09
C ILE A 259 11.28 4.27 -0.48
N ASP A 260 12.42 3.99 0.16
CA ASP A 260 13.08 2.70 0.02
C ASP A 260 12.42 1.69 0.98
N PRO A 261 11.80 0.62 0.47
CA PRO A 261 11.06 -0.34 1.30
C PRO A 261 11.95 -1.34 2.03
N ARG A 262 13.27 -1.32 1.80
CA ARG A 262 14.23 -2.30 2.31
C ARG A 262 14.79 -1.83 3.66
N PRO A 263 14.43 -2.48 4.79
CA PRO A 263 15.05 -2.14 6.07
C PRO A 263 16.58 -2.22 6.00
N ASN A 264 17.26 -1.30 6.68
CA ASN A 264 18.73 -1.17 6.73
C ASN A 264 19.41 -0.77 5.41
N ALA A 265 18.67 -0.48 4.33
CA ALA A 265 19.27 0.15 3.16
C ALA A 265 19.74 1.59 3.50
N ARG A 266 20.72 2.09 2.72
CA ARG A 266 21.06 3.52 2.78
C ARG A 266 19.85 4.35 2.38
N GLY A 267 19.71 5.52 2.99
CA GLY A 267 18.67 6.48 2.60
C GLY A 267 18.84 6.91 1.14
N PRO A 268 17.76 7.40 0.52
CA PRO A 268 17.83 7.95 -0.84
C PRO A 268 18.81 9.13 -0.91
N GLU A 269 19.79 9.03 -1.81
CA GLU A 269 20.87 10.04 -1.94
C GLU A 269 20.53 11.13 -2.96
N ARG A 270 19.67 10.81 -3.98
CA ARG A 270 19.37 11.71 -5.11
C ARG A 270 17.91 12.18 -5.15
N ALA A 271 17.11 11.83 -4.17
CA ALA A 271 15.72 12.26 -4.03
C ALA A 271 15.40 12.61 -2.58
N TRP A 272 14.39 13.47 -2.38
CA TRP A 272 13.73 13.56 -1.08
C TRP A 272 13.19 12.19 -0.71
N GLY A 273 13.46 11.71 0.48
CA GLY A 273 12.98 10.40 0.82
C GLY A 273 13.43 9.84 2.16
N ARG A 274 13.13 8.59 2.38
CA ARG A 274 13.49 7.84 3.57
C ARG A 274 13.51 6.33 3.28
N THR A 275 14.29 5.60 4.07
CA THR A 275 14.25 4.15 4.14
C THR A 275 13.27 3.70 5.21
N VAL A 276 12.54 2.62 4.95
CA VAL A 276 11.69 1.91 5.91
C VAL A 276 12.55 1.32 7.03
N ASP A 277 12.17 1.54 8.28
CA ASP A 277 12.89 0.98 9.42
C ASP A 277 12.46 -0.48 9.70
N LEU A 278 11.19 -0.83 9.42
CA LEU A 278 10.63 -2.14 9.74
C LEU A 278 9.49 -2.52 8.79
N VAL A 279 9.49 -3.79 8.32
CA VAL A 279 8.31 -4.39 7.67
C VAL A 279 7.42 -5.00 8.74
N VAL A 280 6.13 -4.64 8.75
CA VAL A 280 5.22 -4.95 9.88
C VAL A 280 4.36 -6.20 9.65
N ASP A 281 4.26 -6.69 8.44
CA ASP A 281 3.42 -7.83 8.04
C ASP A 281 4.22 -9.06 7.55
N GLU A 282 5.46 -9.18 7.96
CA GLU A 282 6.30 -10.36 7.67
C GLU A 282 6.82 -10.99 8.98
N PRO A 283 6.21 -12.12 9.40
CA PRO A 283 5.04 -12.80 8.82
C PRO A 283 3.70 -12.10 9.12
N ALA A 284 2.71 -12.29 8.23
CA ALA A 284 1.41 -11.64 8.28
C ALA A 284 0.44 -12.32 9.28
N THR A 285 0.89 -12.56 10.50
CA THR A 285 0.06 -13.09 11.58
C THR A 285 -0.30 -12.02 12.61
N ARG A 286 -1.44 -12.17 13.29
CA ARG A 286 -1.90 -11.20 14.29
C ARG A 286 -0.81 -10.86 15.31
N GLY A 287 -0.22 -11.87 15.96
CA GLY A 287 0.76 -11.66 17.02
C GLY A 287 2.05 -11.01 16.53
N GLU A 288 2.54 -11.40 15.35
CA GLU A 288 3.75 -10.81 14.76
C GLU A 288 3.52 -9.36 14.34
N ILE A 289 2.37 -9.04 13.73
CA ILE A 289 2.03 -7.66 13.38
C ILE A 289 2.00 -6.79 14.64
N GLU A 290 1.34 -7.24 15.71
CA GLU A 290 1.30 -6.52 17.00
C GLU A 290 2.69 -6.30 17.58
N LEU A 291 3.53 -7.34 17.59
CA LEU A 291 4.93 -7.25 18.04
C LEU A 291 5.72 -6.23 17.20
N ARG A 292 5.59 -6.27 15.88
CA ARG A 292 6.29 -5.36 14.96
C ARG A 292 5.82 -3.91 15.12
N LEU A 293 4.54 -3.68 15.33
CA LEU A 293 4.03 -2.33 15.63
C LEU A 293 4.58 -1.79 16.96
N GLN A 294 4.72 -2.62 17.99
CA GLN A 294 5.38 -2.25 19.24
C GLN A 294 6.88 -1.97 19.05
N MET A 295 7.57 -2.76 18.22
CA MET A 295 8.97 -2.50 17.85
C MET A 295 9.11 -1.16 17.12
N LEU A 296 8.17 -0.84 16.22
CA LEU A 296 8.15 0.43 15.50
C LEU A 296 8.01 1.63 16.46
N GLU A 297 7.14 1.53 17.48
CA GLU A 297 7.04 2.53 18.54
C GLU A 297 8.36 2.72 19.30
N ARG A 298 9.02 1.61 19.67
CA ARG A 298 10.31 1.65 20.35
C ARG A 298 11.36 2.38 19.51
N LEU A 299 11.48 2.04 18.23
CA LEU A 299 12.38 2.72 17.31
C LEU A 299 12.07 4.22 17.20
N ALA A 300 10.78 4.59 17.17
CA ALA A 300 10.38 5.99 17.15
C ALA A 300 10.81 6.73 18.41
N ARG A 301 10.66 6.13 19.59
CA ARG A 301 11.12 6.72 20.86
C ARG A 301 12.64 6.88 20.92
N GLU A 302 13.38 5.89 20.44
CA GLU A 302 14.86 5.90 20.44
C GLU A 302 15.44 6.91 19.44
N ARG A 303 14.82 7.07 18.27
CA ARG A 303 15.37 7.83 17.15
C ARG A 303 14.62 9.14 16.85
N GLY A 304 13.55 9.43 17.60
CA GLY A 304 12.65 10.55 17.35
C GLY A 304 11.64 10.31 16.23
N SER A 305 11.89 9.32 15.34
CA SER A 305 10.93 8.90 14.33
C SER A 305 11.24 7.50 13.78
N ALA A 306 10.19 6.78 13.37
CA ALA A 306 10.31 5.50 12.67
C ALA A 306 9.27 5.39 11.56
N LEU A 307 9.61 4.64 10.49
CA LEU A 307 8.73 4.37 9.35
C LEU A 307 8.55 2.86 9.18
N GLY A 308 7.30 2.41 9.25
CA GLY A 308 6.90 1.03 8.97
C GLY A 308 6.36 0.86 7.54
N TYR A 309 6.42 -0.37 7.04
CA TYR A 309 5.82 -0.77 5.78
C TYR A 309 5.04 -2.09 5.97
N GLY A 310 3.78 -2.13 5.52
CA GLY A 310 3.00 -3.33 5.31
C GLY A 310 2.79 -3.55 3.82
N GLY A 311 3.21 -4.71 3.30
CA GLY A 311 3.21 -4.98 1.86
C GLY A 311 1.82 -5.16 1.27
N GLU A 312 0.88 -5.67 2.05
CA GLU A 312 -0.49 -5.95 1.59
C GLU A 312 -1.53 -5.44 2.58
N ALA A 313 -2.58 -4.79 2.07
CA ALA A 313 -3.73 -4.36 2.87
C ALA A 313 -4.64 -5.54 3.24
N SER A 314 -4.07 -6.56 3.88
CA SER A 314 -4.83 -7.73 4.35
C SER A 314 -5.78 -7.35 5.49
N PRO A 315 -6.93 -8.03 5.65
CA PRO A 315 -7.87 -7.73 6.73
C PRO A 315 -7.23 -7.77 8.12
N VAL A 316 -6.30 -8.70 8.37
CA VAL A 316 -5.59 -8.81 9.64
C VAL A 316 -4.66 -7.63 9.87
N LEU A 317 -3.92 -7.17 8.86
CA LEU A 317 -3.05 -6.00 8.98
C LEU A 317 -3.88 -4.74 9.23
N VAL A 318 -4.91 -4.51 8.44
CA VAL A 318 -5.79 -3.34 8.56
C VAL A 318 -6.43 -3.28 9.95
N GLU A 319 -6.94 -4.41 10.46
CA GLU A 319 -7.54 -4.50 11.79
C GLU A 319 -6.52 -4.18 12.89
N ARG A 320 -5.31 -4.76 12.82
CA ARG A 320 -4.28 -4.54 13.85
C ARG A 320 -3.75 -3.12 13.84
N VAL A 321 -3.52 -2.54 12.66
CA VAL A 321 -3.08 -1.14 12.53
C VAL A 321 -4.16 -0.18 13.04
N ALA A 322 -5.43 -0.38 12.72
CA ALA A 322 -6.51 0.45 13.20
C ALA A 322 -6.61 0.43 14.75
N ALA A 323 -6.56 -0.76 15.34
CA ALA A 323 -6.58 -0.94 16.80
C ALA A 323 -5.34 -0.31 17.48
N TRP A 324 -4.16 -0.54 16.92
CA TRP A 324 -2.91 0.02 17.42
C TRP A 324 -2.89 1.55 17.39
N ALA A 325 -3.38 2.14 16.32
CA ALA A 325 -3.36 3.59 16.13
C ALA A 325 -4.28 4.33 17.12
N THR A 326 -5.38 3.72 17.57
CA THR A 326 -6.33 4.34 18.51
C THR A 326 -5.68 4.79 19.83
N GLY A 327 -4.73 4.02 20.37
CA GLY A 327 -4.06 4.38 21.62
C GLY A 327 -2.67 5.02 21.45
N LEU A 328 -2.28 5.43 20.23
CA LEU A 328 -0.92 5.88 19.97
C LEU A 328 -0.59 7.20 20.69
N GLU A 329 -1.52 8.14 20.72
CA GLU A 329 -1.36 9.43 21.39
C GLU A 329 -1.26 9.30 22.92
N GLU A 330 -2.06 8.43 23.53
CA GLU A 330 -2.00 8.11 24.95
C GLU A 330 -0.64 7.51 25.35
N ARG A 331 -0.01 6.79 24.42
CA ARG A 331 1.35 6.26 24.60
C ARG A 331 2.45 7.29 24.30
N GLY A 332 2.09 8.56 24.07
CA GLY A 332 3.02 9.66 23.88
C GLY A 332 3.71 9.69 22.50
N LEU A 333 3.09 9.08 21.48
CA LEU A 333 3.58 9.13 20.10
C LEU A 333 2.55 9.83 19.19
N VAL A 334 3.00 10.22 18.00
CA VAL A 334 2.12 10.81 16.99
C VAL A 334 2.26 10.06 15.67
N LEU A 335 1.11 9.75 15.06
CA LEU A 335 1.08 9.18 13.72
C LEU A 335 1.33 10.28 12.68
N ALA A 336 2.44 10.17 11.96
CA ALA A 336 2.88 11.17 11.00
C ALA A 336 2.80 10.65 9.56
N PRO A 337 2.30 11.47 8.62
CA PRO A 337 2.32 11.11 7.21
C PRO A 337 3.76 11.04 6.68
N VAL A 338 3.97 10.29 5.58
CA VAL A 338 5.33 10.02 5.09
C VAL A 338 6.10 11.27 4.69
N SER A 339 5.42 12.29 4.15
CA SER A 339 6.04 13.56 3.75
C SER A 339 6.70 14.35 4.89
N VAL A 340 6.33 14.05 6.13
CA VAL A 340 6.93 14.67 7.33
C VAL A 340 8.21 13.97 7.77
N LEU A 341 8.41 12.73 7.35
CA LEU A 341 9.50 11.86 7.78
C LEU A 341 10.69 11.82 6.81
N ILE A 342 10.55 12.39 5.62
CA ILE A 342 11.59 12.39 4.59
C ILE A 342 12.76 13.31 4.93
N ARG A 343 13.90 13.02 4.31
CA ARG A 343 15.13 13.83 4.37
C ARG A 343 15.46 14.39 2.99
N PRO A 344 16.18 15.51 2.91
CA PRO A 344 16.67 16.03 1.62
C PRO A 344 17.71 15.06 1.03
N PRO A 345 17.91 15.10 -0.32
CA PRO A 345 19.00 14.39 -0.98
C PRO A 345 20.36 14.88 -0.46
N GLU A 346 21.38 14.05 -0.57
CA GLU A 346 22.75 14.43 -0.18
C GLU A 346 23.22 15.65 -0.98
N GLY A 347 23.87 16.58 -0.27
CA GLY A 347 24.32 17.87 -0.86
C GLY A 347 23.30 19.01 -0.84
N MET A 348 22.02 18.74 -0.52
CA MET A 348 21.00 19.76 -0.26
C MET A 348 20.71 19.97 1.24
N ALA A 349 21.59 19.51 2.13
CA ALA A 349 21.48 19.84 3.55
C ALA A 349 21.39 21.36 3.70
N GLN A 350 20.30 21.89 4.24
CA GLN A 350 20.15 23.31 4.52
C GLN A 350 21.37 23.77 5.31
N PRO A 351 22.02 24.90 4.95
CA PRO A 351 22.98 25.52 5.83
C PRO A 351 22.27 25.76 7.16
N LEU A 352 22.86 25.28 8.25
CA LEU A 352 22.42 25.60 9.62
C LEU A 352 22.17 27.11 9.68
N PRO A 353 21.03 27.58 10.22
CA PRO A 353 20.84 29.01 10.43
C PRO A 353 22.05 29.54 11.20
N ALA A 354 22.73 30.51 10.62
CA ALA A 354 23.86 31.15 11.27
C ALA A 354 23.42 31.55 12.67
N ARG A 355 24.09 31.00 13.69
CA ARG A 355 23.91 31.48 15.08
C ARG A 355 24.14 32.99 15.01
N ALA A 356 23.09 33.75 15.28
CA ALA A 356 23.22 35.16 15.52
C ALA A 356 24.31 35.28 16.58
N ARG A 357 25.46 35.85 16.22
CA ARG A 357 26.46 36.25 17.19
C ARG A 357 25.79 37.37 17.98
N ALA A 358 25.51 37.08 19.25
CA ALA A 358 25.19 38.09 20.20
C ALA A 358 26.45 38.94 20.35
N GLU A 359 26.37 40.18 19.93
CA GLU A 359 27.21 41.28 20.40
C GLU A 359 26.60 41.86 21.68
#